data_dc49e9f2608ae7e3def67cffcede55dc
#
_entry.id   dc49e9f2608ae7e3def67cffcede55dc
#
_cell.length_a   1.000
_cell.length_b   1.000
_cell.length_c   1.000
_cell.angle_alpha   90.00
_cell.angle_beta   90.00
_cell.angle_gamma   90.00
#
_symmetry.space_group_name_H-M   'P 1'
#
loop_
_entity.id
_entity.type
_entity.pdbx_description
1 polymer ?
#
loop_
_entity_poly.entity_id
_entity_poly.type
_entity_poly.pdbx_seq_one_letter_code
_entity_poly.pdbx_strand_id
1 'polypeptide(L)' 'MNKEQFIDTLRRALYGKIDDYTLQDHIRYYEDYIRQEMGKGRTEQEVLQELGDPRLLARTIVETSS' A
#
# COMPACT_ATOMS: atom_id res chain seq x y z
N MET A 1 -5.80 1.54 12.25
CA MET A 1 -5.82 0.72 11.02
C MET A 1 -4.71 -0.31 11.12
N ASN A 2 -4.97 -1.54 10.71
CA ASN A 2 -3.94 -2.58 10.69
C ASN A 2 -3.46 -2.82 9.26
N LYS A 3 -2.45 -3.69 9.10
CA LYS A 3 -1.87 -4.00 7.79
C LYS A 3 -2.92 -4.48 6.80
N GLU A 4 -3.80 -5.38 7.22
CA GLU A 4 -4.82 -5.92 6.33
C GLU A 4 -5.77 -4.85 5.84
N GLN A 5 -6.18 -3.96 6.74
CA GLN A 5 -7.07 -2.85 6.39
C GLN A 5 -6.38 -1.88 5.44
N PHE A 6 -5.10 -1.60 5.69
CA PHE A 6 -4.32 -0.72 4.82
C PHE A 6 -4.25 -1.29 3.40
N ILE A 7 -3.86 -2.55 3.29
CA ILE A 7 -3.71 -3.21 1.99
C ILE A 7 -5.05 -3.31 1.27
N ASP A 8 -6.11 -3.65 1.99
CA ASP A 8 -7.44 -3.76 1.40
C ASP A 8 -7.94 -2.42 0.87
N THR A 9 -7.73 -1.36 1.65
CA THR A 9 -8.12 -0.01 1.22
C THR A 9 -7.33 0.42 -0.01
N LEU A 10 -6.03 0.16 -0.01
CA LEU A 10 -5.17 0.48 -1.16
C LEU A 10 -5.64 -0.26 -2.41
N ARG A 11 -5.91 -1.55 -2.29
CA ARG A 11 -6.38 -2.36 -3.42
C ARG A 11 -7.69 -1.81 -3.99
N ARG A 12 -8.65 -1.51 -3.12
CA ARG A 12 -9.95 -0.99 -3.55
C ARG A 12 -9.83 0.36 -4.24
N ALA A 13 -8.94 1.21 -3.72
CA ALA A 13 -8.74 2.54 -4.29
C ALA A 13 -8.04 2.49 -5.65
N LEU A 14 -7.28 1.44 -5.92
CA LEU A 14 -6.59 1.26 -7.19
C LEU A 14 -7.42 0.50 -8.22
N TYR A 15 -8.39 -0.28 -7.77
CA TYR A 15 -9.14 -1.17 -8.64
C TYR A 15 -9.83 -0.39 -9.76
N GLY A 16 -9.62 -0.85 -10.99
CA GLY A 16 -10.23 -0.23 -12.17
C GLY A 16 -9.55 1.05 -12.65
N LYS A 17 -8.56 1.55 -11.93
CA LYS A 17 -7.87 2.80 -12.28
C LYS A 17 -6.51 2.58 -12.90
N ILE A 18 -5.95 1.41 -12.67
CA ILE A 18 -4.72 0.97 -13.32
C ILE A 18 -4.96 -0.48 -13.75
N ASP A 19 -4.10 -1.00 -14.62
CA ASP A 19 -4.28 -2.38 -15.05
C ASP A 19 -4.04 -3.32 -13.86
N ASP A 20 -4.70 -4.47 -13.89
CA ASP A 20 -4.73 -5.39 -12.76
C ASP A 20 -3.35 -5.96 -12.44
N TYR A 21 -2.55 -6.17 -13.46
CA TYR A 21 -1.19 -6.68 -13.29
C TYR A 21 -0.34 -5.71 -12.48
N THR A 22 -0.40 -4.43 -12.85
CA THR A 22 0.32 -3.36 -12.16
C THR A 22 -0.20 -3.20 -10.74
N LEU A 23 -1.52 -3.32 -10.57
CA LEU A 23 -2.12 -3.25 -9.23
C LEU A 23 -1.53 -4.31 -8.32
N GLN A 24 -1.45 -5.55 -8.79
CA GLN A 24 -0.89 -6.65 -7.99
C GLN A 24 0.57 -6.40 -7.62
N ASP A 25 1.35 -5.81 -8.54
CA ASP A 25 2.74 -5.46 -8.25
C ASP A 25 2.84 -4.45 -7.12
N HIS A 26 2.00 -3.43 -7.13
CA HIS A 26 1.99 -2.43 -6.06
C HIS A 26 1.59 -3.04 -4.72
N ILE A 27 0.56 -3.89 -4.73
CA ILE A 27 0.10 -4.53 -3.50
C ILE A 27 1.23 -5.39 -2.91
N ARG A 28 1.89 -6.17 -3.74
CA ARG A 28 3.01 -7.01 -3.29
C ARG A 28 4.14 -6.15 -2.74
N TYR A 29 4.43 -5.04 -3.39
CA TYR A 29 5.50 -4.15 -2.96
C TYR A 29 5.24 -3.63 -1.54
N TYR A 30 4.03 -3.16 -1.27
CA TYR A 30 3.73 -2.60 0.05
C TYR A 30 3.59 -3.65 1.12
N GLU A 31 3.07 -4.83 0.78
CA GLU A 31 3.08 -5.95 1.73
C GLU A 31 4.51 -6.32 2.13
N ASP A 32 5.39 -6.40 1.16
CA ASP A 32 6.79 -6.73 1.42
C ASP A 32 7.49 -5.63 2.20
N TYR A 33 7.23 -4.38 1.87
CA TYR A 33 7.81 -3.25 2.57
C TYR A 33 7.44 -3.27 4.06
N ILE A 34 6.15 -3.44 4.35
CA ILE A 34 5.68 -3.48 5.73
C ILE A 34 6.34 -4.63 6.47
N ARG A 35 6.37 -5.80 5.87
CA ARG A 35 6.98 -6.98 6.49
C ARG A 35 8.46 -6.76 6.78
N GLN A 36 9.19 -6.22 5.83
CA GLN A 36 10.63 -5.97 5.99
C GLN A 36 10.91 -4.96 7.11
N GLU A 37 10.14 -3.89 7.15
CA GLU A 37 10.34 -2.86 8.18
C GLU A 37 10.01 -3.41 9.56
N MET A 38 8.97 -4.21 9.68
CA MET A 38 8.64 -4.87 10.95
C MET A 38 9.74 -5.85 11.35
N GLY A 39 10.35 -6.50 10.37
CA GLY A 39 11.49 -7.39 10.62
C GLY A 39 12.71 -6.67 11.18
N LYS A 40 12.80 -5.36 10.96
CA LYS A 40 13.87 -4.53 11.52
C LYS A 40 13.54 -4.02 12.93
N GLY A 41 12.41 -4.42 13.48
CA GLY A 41 12.01 -4.05 14.83
C GLY A 41 11.01 -2.91 14.91
N ARG A 42 10.55 -2.38 13.77
CA ARG A 42 9.52 -1.35 13.77
C ARG A 42 8.16 -1.97 14.03
N THR A 43 7.29 -1.24 14.73
CA THR A 43 5.93 -1.71 14.95
C THR A 43 5.10 -1.51 13.69
N GLU A 44 4.04 -2.29 13.56
CA GLU A 44 3.11 -2.14 12.45
C GLU A 44 2.59 -0.71 12.37
N GLN A 45 2.20 -0.13 13.51
CA GLN A 45 1.67 1.23 13.54
C GLN A 45 2.69 2.26 13.06
N GLU A 46 3.95 2.09 13.43
CA GLU A 46 5.00 3.00 12.97
C GLU A 46 5.13 2.97 11.46
N VAL A 47 5.13 1.78 10.87
CA VAL A 47 5.27 1.63 9.43
C VAL A 47 4.05 2.21 8.70
N LEU A 48 2.85 1.89 9.19
CA LEU A 48 1.62 2.39 8.56
C LEU A 48 1.51 3.90 8.67
N GLN A 49 1.97 4.47 9.80
CA GLN A 49 1.96 5.91 10.00
C GLN A 49 2.89 6.61 9.01
N GLU A 50 4.04 6.00 8.75
CA GLU A 50 4.98 6.50 7.76
C GLU A 50 4.36 6.50 6.36
N LEU A 51 3.67 5.43 6.00
CA LEU A 51 3.04 5.30 4.68
C LEU A 51 1.85 6.25 4.51
N GLY A 52 1.19 6.60 5.61
CA GLY A 52 0.08 7.53 5.60
C GLY A 52 -1.23 6.92 5.14
N ASP A 53 -2.11 7.75 4.62
CA ASP A 53 -3.44 7.32 4.19
C ASP A 53 -3.34 6.51 2.89
N PRO A 54 -3.82 5.27 2.88
CA PRO A 54 -3.75 4.43 1.67
C PRO A 54 -4.52 5.00 0.48
N ARG A 55 -5.55 5.82 0.73
CA ARG A 55 -6.29 6.45 -0.37
C ARG A 55 -5.45 7.51 -1.05
N LEU A 56 -4.68 8.25 -0.27
CA LEU A 56 -3.78 9.25 -0.79
C LEU A 56 -2.64 8.60 -1.57
N LEU A 57 -2.11 7.51 -1.02
CA LEU A 57 -1.09 6.72 -1.70
C LEU A 57 -1.62 6.21 -3.04
N ALA A 58 -2.85 5.70 -3.06
CA ALA A 58 -3.46 5.21 -4.29
C ALA A 58 -3.58 6.32 -5.34
N ARG A 59 -3.98 7.52 -4.91
CA ARG A 59 -4.09 8.65 -5.82
C ARG A 59 -2.73 8.95 -6.48
N THR A 60 -1.68 8.97 -5.69
CA THR A 60 -0.34 9.21 -6.20
C THR A 60 0.06 8.14 -7.22
N ILE A 61 -0.21 6.88 -6.91
CA ILE A 61 0.10 5.78 -7.82
C ILE A 61 -0.64 5.94 -9.14
N VAL A 62 -1.94 6.25 -9.08
CA VAL A 62 -2.74 6.44 -10.29
C VAL A 62 -2.20 7.59 -11.14
N GLU A 63 -1.86 8.70 -10.49
CA GLU A 63 -1.35 9.88 -11.19
C GLU A 63 0.00 9.61 -11.86
N THR A 64 0.83 8.80 -11.24
CA THR A 64 2.16 8.49 -11.79
C THR A 64 2.14 7.33 -12.78
N SER A 65 1.04 6.61 -12.89
CA SER A 65 0.92 5.45 -13.78
C SER A 65 0.41 5.81 -15.17
N SER A 66 -0.05 7.01 -15.37
CA SER A 66 -0.60 7.44 -16.67
C SER A 66 0.48 7.83 -17.66
#